data_864a45cca35dccbe0b4eed0c54b31c80
#
_entry.id   864a45cca35dccbe0b4eed0c54b31c80
#
_cell.length_a   1.000
_cell.length_b   1.000
_cell.length_c   1.000
_cell.angle_alpha   90.00
_cell.angle_beta   90.00
_cell.angle_gamma   90.00
#
_symmetry.space_group_name_H-M   'P 1'
#
loop_
_entity.id
_entity.type
_entity.pdbx_description
1 polymer ?
#
loop_
_entity_poly.entity_id
_entity_poly.type
_entity_poly.pdbx_seq_one_letter_code
_entity_poly.pdbx_strand_id
1 'polypeptide(L)'
;MKKRSKILASLVLAGTMVLGLAGCGDSGSANGGTQSGKNSDAKYQVGICQLVQHEALDAATKGFKDALKDKLGDDVSFDEQNAAGDASTCSTICTKFVTNDYDLILGNATAALQAASAATDSIPILGTSITDYATALDMSDWSGTTGKNISGTTDLAPLDEQAKCIKELFPDAKNIGIIYCSSEPNSIYQSTTITKYLEDEGYTVKEYTFSDSNDVAAVTQSACDASDAIYIPTDNTAASCTEAINNVASQAKKPIFAGEEGIAKGCGVATLSISYYDLGYTTGEMAYDILVNGKDISTMDIESAPNVTKMYNKTICDELGITVPDDYEAIEE
;
A
#
# COMPACT_ATOMS: atom_id res chain seq x y z
N MET A 1 13.53 -62.45 30.13
CA MET A 1 13.74 -62.26 31.59
C MET A 1 13.11 -60.96 31.99
N LYS A 2 11.96 -61.03 32.67
CA LYS A 2 11.69 -60.58 34.06
C LYS A 2 11.93 -59.04 34.21
N LYS A 3 11.02 -58.22 34.56
CA LYS A 3 9.86 -58.09 35.53
C LYS A 3 9.93 -56.60 35.92
N ARG A 4 9.01 -55.81 36.19
CA ARG A 4 7.67 -55.68 36.84
C ARG A 4 7.45 -54.16 36.99
N SER A 5 6.38 -53.56 36.49
CA SER A 5 5.14 -53.31 37.23
C SER A 5 5.30 -52.61 38.59
N LYS A 6 4.75 -51.38 38.72
CA LYS A 6 3.86 -51.01 39.85
C LYS A 6 3.06 -49.74 39.57
N ILE A 7 1.79 -49.91 39.70
CA ILE A 7 0.65 -48.99 39.80
C ILE A 7 0.56 -48.48 41.26
N LEU A 8 0.05 -47.25 41.45
CA LEU A 8 -0.78 -46.79 42.58
C LEU A 8 -1.10 -45.32 42.32
N ALA A 9 -2.29 -44.95 42.00
CA ALA A 9 -3.59 -44.89 42.72
C ALA A 9 -3.78 -43.59 43.53
N SER A 10 -4.68 -42.77 43.01
CA SER A 10 -5.74 -41.98 43.67
C SER A 10 -5.45 -41.07 44.85
N LEU A 11 -5.86 -39.79 44.77
CA LEU A 11 -6.82 -39.25 45.75
C LEU A 11 -7.56 -38.03 45.21
N VAL A 12 -8.86 -38.13 45.25
CA VAL A 12 -9.87 -37.07 45.06
C VAL A 12 -9.97 -36.29 46.37
N LEU A 13 -10.03 -34.94 46.27
CA LEU A 13 -10.68 -34.17 47.35
C LEU A 13 -11.42 -32.99 46.78
N ALA A 14 -12.73 -33.04 46.94
CA ALA A 14 -13.67 -31.95 46.71
C ALA A 14 -13.72 -31.03 47.95
N GLY A 15 -13.98 -29.74 47.74
CA GLY A 15 -14.21 -28.83 48.89
C GLY A 15 -14.48 -27.39 48.50
N THR A 16 -15.76 -27.09 48.25
CA THR A 16 -16.57 -25.94 48.70
C THR A 16 -16.19 -24.49 48.41
N MET A 17 -17.21 -23.84 47.86
CA MET A 17 -17.49 -22.39 47.71
C MET A 17 -17.17 -21.55 48.94
N VAL A 18 -16.73 -20.31 48.68
CA VAL A 18 -17.14 -19.12 49.46
C VAL A 18 -17.27 -17.93 48.51
N LEU A 19 -18.44 -17.29 48.50
CA LEU A 19 -18.70 -15.95 47.96
C LEU A 19 -18.02 -14.89 48.82
N GLY A 20 -17.45 -13.89 48.18
CA GLY A 20 -16.98 -12.66 48.83
C GLY A 20 -17.00 -11.49 47.84
N LEU A 21 -17.92 -10.54 48.10
CA LEU A 21 -18.09 -9.29 47.36
C LEU A 21 -17.03 -8.24 47.70
N ALA A 22 -16.82 -7.40 46.72
CA ALA A 22 -16.46 -5.96 46.76
C ALA A 22 -15.04 -5.55 47.11
N GLY A 23 -14.48 -4.74 46.19
CA GLY A 23 -13.33 -3.86 46.43
C GLY A 23 -12.81 -3.23 45.15
N CYS A 24 -13.19 -1.98 44.88
CA CYS A 24 -12.60 -1.10 43.84
C CYS A 24 -11.09 -0.93 44.04
N GLY A 25 -10.33 -0.86 42.95
CA GLY A 25 -8.93 -0.50 42.94
C GLY A 25 -8.41 -0.36 41.50
N ASP A 26 -8.40 0.86 41.05
CA ASP A 26 -7.81 1.34 39.81
C ASP A 26 -6.31 1.03 39.73
N SER A 27 -5.85 0.49 38.62
CA SER A 27 -4.51 0.67 38.07
C SER A 27 -4.42 0.10 36.66
N GLY A 28 -4.24 0.99 35.69
CA GLY A 28 -4.16 0.69 34.27
C GLY A 28 -3.00 -0.23 33.86
N SER A 29 -3.25 -1.02 32.86
CA SER A 29 -2.24 -1.50 31.94
C SER A 29 -2.90 -1.61 30.56
N ALA A 30 -2.51 -0.69 29.69
CA ALA A 30 -2.92 -0.64 28.32
C ALA A 30 -2.37 -1.85 27.56
N ASN A 31 -3.26 -2.68 27.04
CA ASN A 31 -2.94 -3.58 25.95
C ASN A 31 -3.97 -3.28 24.85
N GLY A 32 -3.55 -2.37 23.93
CA GLY A 32 -4.37 -1.91 22.83
C GLY A 32 -4.43 -2.95 21.72
N GLY A 33 -5.31 -3.91 21.87
CA GLY A 33 -5.86 -4.64 20.74
C GLY A 33 -7.16 -3.95 20.38
N THR A 34 -7.17 -3.14 19.36
CA THR A 34 -8.38 -2.54 18.80
C THR A 34 -9.19 -3.67 18.16
N GLN A 35 -10.08 -4.32 18.92
CA GLN A 35 -11.21 -5.03 18.35
C GLN A 35 -12.14 -3.94 17.79
N SER A 36 -12.05 -3.72 16.47
CA SER A 36 -13.11 -3.06 15.72
C SER A 36 -14.33 -3.97 15.75
N GLY A 37 -15.16 -3.81 16.77
CA GLY A 37 -16.46 -4.46 16.86
C GLY A 37 -17.42 -3.77 15.88
N LYS A 38 -18.23 -4.56 15.17
CA LYS A 38 -19.38 -4.12 14.40
C LYS A 38 -20.10 -3.00 15.17
N ASN A 39 -20.11 -1.79 14.67
CA ASN A 39 -21.04 -0.76 15.15
C ASN A 39 -22.40 -1.14 14.55
N SER A 40 -23.22 -1.86 15.31
CA SER A 40 -24.46 -2.49 14.85
C SER A 40 -25.54 -1.50 14.37
N ASP A 41 -25.30 -0.20 14.51
CA ASP A 41 -26.25 0.86 14.22
C ASP A 41 -25.97 1.60 12.90
N ALA A 42 -24.78 1.45 12.29
CA ALA A 42 -24.47 2.08 11.01
C ALA A 42 -25.22 1.39 9.86
N LYS A 43 -25.77 2.20 8.94
CA LYS A 43 -26.53 1.73 7.78
C LYS A 43 -25.64 1.00 6.77
N TYR A 44 -24.40 1.45 6.61
CA TYR A 44 -23.44 0.88 5.67
C TYR A 44 -22.20 0.39 6.41
N GLN A 45 -21.74 -0.81 6.06
CA GLN A 45 -20.55 -1.44 6.61
C GLN A 45 -19.52 -1.65 5.50
N VAL A 46 -18.38 -1.02 5.62
CA VAL A 46 -17.30 -1.06 4.62
C VAL A 46 -16.08 -1.78 5.18
N GLY A 47 -15.66 -2.83 4.49
CA GLY A 47 -14.40 -3.52 4.79
C GLY A 47 -13.24 -2.84 4.05
N ILE A 48 -12.15 -2.56 4.76
CA ILE A 48 -10.93 -2.00 4.18
C ILE A 48 -9.80 -3.01 4.38
N CYS A 49 -9.30 -3.55 3.28
CA CYS A 49 -8.09 -4.37 3.25
C CYS A 49 -6.94 -3.53 2.73
N GLN A 50 -6.04 -3.10 3.61
CA GLN A 50 -4.80 -2.42 3.26
C GLN A 50 -3.66 -3.42 3.25
N LEU A 51 -2.86 -3.45 2.17
CA LEU A 51 -1.77 -4.43 2.01
C LEU A 51 -0.72 -4.30 3.12
N VAL A 52 -0.22 -3.08 3.32
CA VAL A 52 0.84 -2.81 4.31
C VAL A 52 0.73 -1.36 4.79
N GLN A 53 1.36 -1.06 5.91
CA GLN A 53 1.40 0.29 6.43
C GLN A 53 2.59 1.05 5.87
N HIS A 54 2.32 2.12 5.14
CA HIS A 54 3.24 3.18 4.75
C HIS A 54 2.47 4.44 4.36
N GLU A 55 3.16 5.56 4.22
CA GLU A 55 2.56 6.90 4.12
C GLU A 55 1.51 7.02 3.02
N ALA A 56 1.79 6.51 1.80
CA ALA A 56 0.87 6.61 0.68
C ALA A 56 -0.42 5.81 0.89
N LEU A 57 -0.34 4.54 1.32
CA LEU A 57 -1.54 3.73 1.57
C LEU A 57 -2.36 4.25 2.76
N ASP A 58 -1.69 4.74 3.81
CA ASP A 58 -2.36 5.36 4.97
C ASP A 58 -3.12 6.62 4.54
N ALA A 59 -2.52 7.46 3.68
CA ALA A 59 -3.16 8.64 3.12
C ALA A 59 -4.37 8.29 2.25
N ALA A 60 -4.28 7.27 1.38
CA ALA A 60 -5.40 6.80 0.55
C ALA A 60 -6.54 6.24 1.41
N THR A 61 -6.23 5.41 2.41
CA THR A 61 -7.25 4.91 3.36
C THR A 61 -7.92 6.07 4.11
N LYS A 62 -7.13 7.06 4.53
CA LYS A 62 -7.69 8.24 5.22
C LYS A 62 -8.62 9.04 4.31
N GLY A 63 -8.19 9.37 3.10
CA GLY A 63 -9.01 10.10 2.13
C GLY A 63 -10.33 9.39 1.84
N PHE A 64 -10.30 8.08 1.62
CA PHE A 64 -11.48 7.25 1.41
C PHE A 64 -12.47 7.33 2.58
N LYS A 65 -11.98 7.21 3.81
CA LYS A 65 -12.81 7.29 5.02
C LYS A 65 -13.38 8.69 5.23
N ASP A 66 -12.57 9.71 5.00
CA ASP A 66 -13.00 11.10 5.15
C ASP A 66 -14.13 11.42 4.17
N ALA A 67 -14.01 11.07 2.88
CA ALA A 67 -15.05 11.30 1.88
C ALA A 67 -16.40 10.64 2.25
N LEU A 68 -16.36 9.40 2.73
CA LEU A 68 -17.59 8.72 3.17
C LEU A 68 -18.14 9.32 4.47
N LYS A 69 -17.28 9.71 5.41
CA LYS A 69 -17.71 10.35 6.65
C LYS A 69 -18.30 11.74 6.44
N ASP A 70 -17.74 12.51 5.55
CA ASP A 70 -18.26 13.84 5.19
C ASP A 70 -19.69 13.76 4.63
N LYS A 71 -20.00 12.69 3.90
CA LYS A 71 -21.29 12.50 3.24
C LYS A 71 -22.31 11.73 4.08
N LEU A 72 -21.87 10.80 4.93
CA LEU A 72 -22.72 9.83 5.64
C LEU A 72 -22.67 9.97 7.17
N GLY A 73 -21.66 10.65 7.71
CA GLY A 73 -21.51 10.78 9.16
C GLY A 73 -21.46 9.42 9.87
N ASP A 74 -22.41 9.19 10.77
CA ASP A 74 -22.49 7.95 11.57
C ASP A 74 -23.21 6.81 10.83
N ASP A 75 -23.79 7.06 9.65
CA ASP A 75 -24.44 6.03 8.84
C ASP A 75 -23.43 5.06 8.18
N VAL A 76 -22.13 5.34 8.24
CA VAL A 76 -21.07 4.46 7.74
C VAL A 76 -20.13 4.00 8.85
N SER A 77 -19.81 2.71 8.85
CA SER A 77 -18.78 2.11 9.71
C SER A 77 -17.71 1.40 8.88
N PHE A 78 -16.49 1.37 9.41
CA PHE A 78 -15.33 0.76 8.75
C PHE A 78 -14.74 -0.36 9.61
N ASP A 79 -14.46 -1.51 8.98
CA ASP A 79 -13.56 -2.54 9.50
C ASP A 79 -12.26 -2.47 8.70
N GLU A 80 -11.28 -1.76 9.24
CA GLU A 80 -9.98 -1.55 8.63
C GLU A 80 -9.00 -2.61 9.12
N GLN A 81 -8.43 -3.35 8.19
CA GLN A 81 -7.48 -4.43 8.45
C GLN A 81 -6.23 -4.25 7.61
N ASN A 82 -5.07 -4.44 8.24
CA ASN A 82 -3.76 -4.37 7.60
C ASN A 82 -3.18 -5.78 7.44
N ALA A 83 -2.77 -6.13 6.22
CA ALA A 83 -2.26 -7.45 5.89
C ALA A 83 -0.75 -7.62 6.16
N ALA A 84 -0.07 -6.56 6.62
CA ALA A 84 1.36 -6.57 6.93
C ALA A 84 2.26 -7.06 5.77
N GLY A 85 1.87 -6.75 4.52
CA GLY A 85 2.60 -7.12 3.31
C GLY A 85 2.34 -8.54 2.80
N ASP A 86 1.44 -9.30 3.43
CA ASP A 86 1.20 -10.70 3.11
C ASP A 86 -0.11 -10.91 2.33
N ALA A 87 0.00 -11.38 1.08
CA ALA A 87 -1.14 -11.61 0.20
C ALA A 87 -2.12 -12.68 0.72
N SER A 88 -1.63 -13.67 1.48
CA SER A 88 -2.49 -14.70 2.09
C SER A 88 -3.33 -14.13 3.22
N THR A 89 -2.78 -13.16 3.94
CA THR A 89 -3.50 -12.38 4.96
C THR A 89 -4.56 -11.50 4.30
N CYS A 90 -4.28 -10.85 3.15
CA CYS A 90 -5.31 -10.15 2.38
C CYS A 90 -6.49 -11.07 2.04
N SER A 91 -6.23 -12.30 1.60
CA SER A 91 -7.27 -13.29 1.28
C SER A 91 -8.11 -13.65 2.51
N THR A 92 -7.49 -13.79 3.67
CA THR A 92 -8.17 -14.06 4.94
C THR A 92 -9.08 -12.89 5.35
N ILE A 93 -8.56 -11.66 5.24
CA ILE A 93 -9.29 -10.42 5.55
C ILE A 93 -10.51 -10.28 4.63
N CYS A 94 -10.33 -10.40 3.31
CA CYS A 94 -11.42 -10.27 2.35
C CYS A 94 -12.50 -11.37 2.53
N THR A 95 -12.08 -12.61 2.80
CA THR A 95 -13.01 -13.70 3.12
C THR A 95 -13.84 -13.39 4.37
N LYS A 96 -13.25 -12.77 5.40
CA LYS A 96 -13.97 -12.32 6.59
C LYS A 96 -15.02 -11.24 6.24
N PHE A 97 -14.70 -10.28 5.39
CA PHE A 97 -15.64 -9.25 4.95
C PHE A 97 -16.82 -9.85 4.21
N VAL A 98 -16.57 -10.78 3.29
CA VAL A 98 -17.62 -11.51 2.57
C VAL A 98 -18.51 -12.31 3.51
N THR A 99 -17.92 -13.05 4.46
CA THR A 99 -18.68 -13.87 5.44
C THR A 99 -19.56 -13.00 6.36
N ASN A 100 -19.19 -11.76 6.60
CA ASN A 100 -19.95 -10.83 7.43
C ASN A 100 -20.90 -9.93 6.61
N ASP A 101 -21.10 -10.21 5.31
CA ASP A 101 -22.02 -9.48 4.41
C ASP A 101 -21.78 -7.96 4.47
N TYR A 102 -20.53 -7.52 4.25
CA TYR A 102 -20.25 -6.08 4.13
C TYR A 102 -20.86 -5.51 2.84
N ASP A 103 -21.23 -4.22 2.88
CA ASP A 103 -21.89 -3.55 1.76
C ASP A 103 -20.92 -3.16 0.64
N LEU A 104 -19.63 -3.00 0.98
CA LEU A 104 -18.56 -2.65 0.05
C LEU A 104 -17.20 -3.08 0.63
N ILE A 105 -16.26 -3.46 -0.25
CA ILE A 105 -14.87 -3.76 0.11
C ILE A 105 -13.96 -2.76 -0.60
N LEU A 106 -13.07 -2.11 0.16
CA LEU A 106 -11.92 -1.38 -0.37
C LEU A 106 -10.69 -2.28 -0.37
N GLY A 107 -10.09 -2.48 -1.55
CA GLY A 107 -8.77 -3.08 -1.71
C GLY A 107 -7.72 -1.98 -1.93
N ASN A 108 -6.91 -1.70 -0.92
CA ASN A 108 -5.85 -0.70 -1.00
C ASN A 108 -4.51 -1.40 -1.30
N ALA A 109 -4.00 -1.20 -2.50
CA ALA A 109 -2.92 -1.83 -3.25
C ALA A 109 -3.33 -3.10 -4.01
N THR A 110 -2.51 -3.46 -5.03
CA THR A 110 -2.78 -4.53 -6.00
C THR A 110 -3.11 -5.88 -5.37
N ALA A 111 -2.32 -6.35 -4.41
CA ALA A 111 -2.56 -7.65 -3.77
C ALA A 111 -3.86 -7.69 -2.95
N ALA A 112 -4.25 -6.55 -2.34
CA ALA A 112 -5.52 -6.44 -1.63
C ALA A 112 -6.71 -6.45 -2.60
N LEU A 113 -6.62 -5.76 -3.74
CA LEU A 113 -7.62 -5.82 -4.81
C LEU A 113 -7.78 -7.23 -5.36
N GLN A 114 -6.67 -7.92 -5.65
CA GLN A 114 -6.67 -9.31 -6.13
C GLN A 114 -7.34 -10.25 -5.14
N ALA A 115 -7.05 -10.10 -3.84
CA ALA A 115 -7.66 -10.88 -2.78
C ALA A 115 -9.18 -10.64 -2.67
N ALA A 116 -9.62 -9.39 -2.76
CA ALA A 116 -11.03 -9.02 -2.75
C ALA A 116 -11.76 -9.58 -3.99
N SER A 117 -11.16 -9.43 -5.18
CA SER A 117 -11.69 -9.98 -6.44
C SER A 117 -11.85 -11.50 -6.41
N ALA A 118 -10.92 -12.20 -5.77
CA ALA A 118 -11.00 -13.66 -5.62
C ALA A 118 -12.03 -14.11 -4.57
N ALA A 119 -12.39 -13.25 -3.62
CA ALA A 119 -13.28 -13.58 -2.51
C ALA A 119 -14.77 -13.44 -2.87
N THR A 120 -15.14 -12.54 -3.80
CA THR A 120 -16.54 -12.27 -4.14
C THR A 120 -16.71 -11.74 -5.56
N ASP A 121 -17.81 -12.12 -6.19
CA ASP A 121 -18.30 -11.59 -7.47
C ASP A 121 -19.57 -10.75 -7.33
N SER A 122 -20.05 -10.53 -6.11
CA SER A 122 -21.34 -9.88 -5.81
C SER A 122 -21.23 -8.64 -4.95
N ILE A 123 -20.35 -8.62 -3.95
CA ILE A 123 -20.09 -7.41 -3.15
C ILE A 123 -19.31 -6.41 -4.00
N PRO A 124 -19.70 -5.14 -4.07
CA PRO A 124 -18.93 -4.11 -4.75
C PRO A 124 -17.51 -3.99 -4.20
N ILE A 125 -16.51 -3.94 -5.08
CA ILE A 125 -15.11 -3.79 -4.72
C ILE A 125 -14.57 -2.52 -5.36
N LEU A 126 -14.06 -1.61 -4.56
CA LEU A 126 -13.27 -0.48 -5.06
C LEU A 126 -11.79 -0.72 -4.78
N GLY A 127 -10.97 -0.52 -5.80
CA GLY A 127 -9.52 -0.46 -5.65
C GLY A 127 -9.08 0.98 -5.45
N THR A 128 -8.04 1.19 -4.64
CA THR A 128 -7.29 2.43 -4.58
C THR A 128 -5.80 2.10 -4.53
N SER A 129 -4.93 3.00 -4.98
CA SER A 129 -3.50 2.73 -5.08
C SER A 129 -3.20 1.51 -5.99
N ILE A 130 -3.88 1.45 -7.13
CA ILE A 130 -3.74 0.40 -8.13
C ILE A 130 -3.08 0.99 -9.37
N THR A 131 -1.90 0.51 -9.70
CA THR A 131 -1.16 1.01 -10.86
C THR A 131 -1.85 0.70 -12.19
N ASP A 132 -2.23 -0.55 -12.41
CA ASP A 132 -2.87 -0.99 -13.66
C ASP A 132 -3.88 -2.12 -13.40
N TYR A 133 -5.15 -1.84 -13.64
CA TYR A 133 -6.24 -2.80 -13.39
C TYR A 133 -6.22 -3.98 -14.34
N ALA A 134 -5.77 -3.79 -15.59
CA ALA A 134 -5.66 -4.89 -16.54
C ALA A 134 -4.64 -5.93 -16.06
N THR A 135 -3.48 -5.48 -15.61
CA THR A 135 -2.44 -6.33 -15.01
C THR A 135 -2.90 -6.93 -13.68
N ALA A 136 -3.51 -6.12 -12.80
CA ALA A 136 -3.95 -6.58 -11.49
C ALA A 136 -4.99 -7.70 -11.56
N LEU A 137 -5.89 -7.67 -12.56
CA LEU A 137 -7.02 -8.57 -12.70
C LEU A 137 -6.85 -9.57 -13.87
N ASP A 138 -5.66 -9.65 -14.49
CA ASP A 138 -5.33 -10.51 -15.64
C ASP A 138 -6.36 -10.36 -16.80
N MET A 139 -6.62 -9.11 -17.19
CA MET A 139 -7.60 -8.78 -18.24
C MET A 139 -6.92 -8.49 -19.57
N SER A 140 -7.20 -9.32 -20.59
CA SER A 140 -6.66 -9.11 -21.95
C SER A 140 -7.40 -8.04 -22.75
N ASP A 141 -8.70 -7.87 -22.49
CA ASP A 141 -9.57 -6.96 -23.24
C ASP A 141 -9.95 -5.74 -22.38
N TRP A 142 -8.95 -4.85 -22.16
CA TRP A 142 -9.13 -3.67 -21.35
C TRP A 142 -9.87 -2.55 -22.13
N SER A 143 -10.90 -1.98 -21.54
CA SER A 143 -11.73 -0.92 -22.15
C SER A 143 -11.95 0.32 -21.25
N GLY A 144 -11.23 0.42 -20.13
CA GLY A 144 -11.41 1.51 -19.15
C GLY A 144 -12.32 1.13 -17.98
N THR A 145 -13.16 0.10 -18.15
CA THR A 145 -14.01 -0.47 -17.09
C THR A 145 -13.69 -1.95 -16.91
N THR A 146 -13.95 -2.49 -15.74
CA THR A 146 -13.77 -3.94 -15.52
C THR A 146 -14.95 -4.76 -16.04
N GLY A 147 -16.13 -4.17 -16.19
CA GLY A 147 -17.36 -4.87 -16.53
C GLY A 147 -17.83 -5.87 -15.47
N LYS A 148 -17.25 -5.80 -14.24
CA LYS A 148 -17.52 -6.69 -13.11
C LYS A 148 -17.99 -5.86 -11.89
N ASN A 149 -18.06 -6.51 -10.73
CA ASN A 149 -18.31 -5.85 -9.43
C ASN A 149 -17.09 -5.06 -8.91
N ILE A 150 -16.22 -4.58 -9.78
CA ILE A 150 -14.95 -3.92 -9.43
C ILE A 150 -14.82 -2.62 -10.22
N SER A 151 -14.41 -1.55 -9.53
CA SER A 151 -13.93 -0.29 -10.11
C SER A 151 -12.94 0.35 -9.15
N GLY A 152 -12.66 1.65 -9.29
CA GLY A 152 -11.80 2.39 -8.35
C GLY A 152 -10.91 3.42 -9.02
N THR A 153 -9.75 3.65 -8.42
CA THR A 153 -8.81 4.67 -8.88
C THR A 153 -7.43 4.09 -9.17
N THR A 154 -6.73 4.70 -10.15
CA THR A 154 -5.33 4.36 -10.48
C THR A 154 -4.37 5.40 -9.92
N ASP A 155 -3.24 4.92 -9.40
CA ASP A 155 -2.14 5.74 -8.90
C ASP A 155 -1.00 5.91 -9.92
N LEU A 156 -1.18 5.43 -11.15
CA LEU A 156 -0.14 5.49 -12.18
C LEU A 156 0.16 6.93 -12.56
N ALA A 157 1.28 7.46 -12.05
CA ALA A 157 1.84 8.72 -12.52
C ALA A 157 2.41 8.56 -13.95
N PRO A 158 2.54 9.66 -14.74
CA PRO A 158 3.08 9.60 -16.09
C PRO A 158 4.56 9.16 -16.08
N LEU A 159 4.85 7.90 -16.42
CA LEU A 159 6.19 7.32 -16.39
C LEU A 159 7.16 7.96 -17.39
N ASP A 160 6.65 8.42 -18.53
CA ASP A 160 7.43 9.18 -19.50
C ASP A 160 7.87 10.55 -18.94
N GLU A 161 7.02 11.21 -18.18
CA GLU A 161 7.37 12.45 -17.49
C GLU A 161 8.35 12.19 -16.33
N GLN A 162 8.20 11.08 -15.59
CA GLN A 162 9.18 10.68 -14.57
C GLN A 162 10.56 10.45 -15.19
N ALA A 163 10.64 9.79 -16.35
CA ALA A 163 11.91 9.61 -17.06
C ALA A 163 12.55 10.96 -17.46
N LYS A 164 11.74 11.95 -17.89
CA LYS A 164 12.21 13.31 -18.19
C LYS A 164 12.69 14.04 -16.94
N CYS A 165 12.01 13.90 -15.80
CA CYS A 165 12.46 14.44 -14.52
C CYS A 165 13.81 13.82 -14.09
N ILE A 166 13.98 12.51 -14.27
CA ILE A 166 15.27 11.83 -14.02
C ILE A 166 16.36 12.42 -14.92
N LYS A 167 16.05 12.70 -16.21
CA LYS A 167 17.01 13.33 -17.13
C LYS A 167 17.37 14.75 -16.72
N GLU A 168 16.39 15.50 -16.24
CA GLU A 168 16.57 16.87 -15.76
C GLU A 168 17.49 16.92 -14.53
N LEU A 169 17.27 16.00 -13.57
CA LEU A 169 18.01 15.99 -12.30
C LEU A 169 19.37 15.31 -12.40
N PHE A 170 19.52 14.30 -13.28
CA PHE A 170 20.73 13.50 -13.39
C PHE A 170 21.27 13.47 -14.83
N PRO A 171 21.56 14.64 -15.46
CA PRO A 171 21.94 14.74 -16.88
C PRO A 171 23.25 14.01 -17.22
N ASP A 172 24.16 13.85 -16.26
CA ASP A 172 25.46 13.22 -16.43
C ASP A 172 25.45 11.71 -16.12
N ALA A 173 24.36 11.19 -15.54
CA ALA A 173 24.21 9.76 -15.29
C ALA A 173 24.17 8.97 -16.60
N LYS A 174 24.69 7.74 -16.58
CA LYS A 174 24.68 6.81 -17.72
C LYS A 174 23.94 5.52 -17.37
N ASN A 175 24.03 5.11 -16.12
CA ASN A 175 23.50 3.85 -15.64
C ASN A 175 22.43 4.14 -14.58
N ILE A 176 21.18 3.75 -14.85
CA ILE A 176 20.08 3.82 -13.90
C ILE A 176 19.80 2.42 -13.37
N GLY A 177 19.84 2.25 -12.05
CA GLY A 177 19.36 1.04 -11.38
C GLY A 177 17.89 1.17 -11.04
N ILE A 178 17.08 0.17 -11.37
CA ILE A 178 15.68 0.11 -10.90
C ILE A 178 15.60 -0.91 -9.77
N ILE A 179 15.15 -0.49 -8.59
CA ILE A 179 14.99 -1.38 -7.42
C ILE A 179 13.51 -1.60 -7.19
N TYR A 180 13.08 -2.86 -7.11
CA TYR A 180 11.68 -3.19 -6.83
C TYR A 180 11.49 -4.61 -6.30
N CYS A 181 10.30 -4.87 -5.70
CA CYS A 181 9.88 -6.18 -5.25
C CYS A 181 9.36 -7.03 -6.42
N SER A 182 10.02 -8.17 -6.69
CA SER A 182 9.66 -9.06 -7.80
C SER A 182 8.32 -9.79 -7.60
N SER A 183 7.74 -9.74 -6.41
CA SER A 183 6.42 -10.31 -6.11
C SER A 183 5.26 -9.31 -6.31
N GLU A 184 5.56 -8.06 -6.67
CA GLU A 184 4.57 -7.02 -6.89
C GLU A 184 4.32 -6.77 -8.40
N PRO A 185 3.15 -7.16 -8.95
CA PRO A 185 2.83 -6.95 -10.37
C PRO A 185 2.83 -5.47 -10.80
N ASN A 186 2.40 -4.56 -9.91
CA ASN A 186 2.47 -3.11 -10.10
C ASN A 186 3.90 -2.63 -10.36
N SER A 187 4.86 -3.12 -9.58
CA SER A 187 6.27 -2.75 -9.70
C SER A 187 6.91 -3.30 -10.98
N ILE A 188 6.58 -4.54 -11.34
CA ILE A 188 7.02 -5.15 -12.62
C ILE A 188 6.48 -4.36 -13.82
N TYR A 189 5.19 -3.97 -13.79
CA TYR A 189 4.57 -3.16 -14.84
C TYR A 189 5.29 -1.83 -15.02
N GLN A 190 5.53 -1.10 -13.91
CA GLN A 190 6.18 0.21 -13.94
C GLN A 190 7.65 0.08 -14.37
N SER A 191 8.41 -0.89 -13.82
CA SER A 191 9.80 -1.12 -14.21
C SER A 191 9.93 -1.41 -15.70
N THR A 192 9.12 -2.33 -16.23
CA THR A 192 9.11 -2.66 -17.66
C THR A 192 8.78 -1.47 -18.55
N THR A 193 7.86 -0.61 -18.10
CA THR A 193 7.39 0.53 -18.87
C THR A 193 8.41 1.67 -18.84
N ILE A 194 8.89 2.06 -17.66
CA ILE A 194 9.82 3.18 -17.52
C ILE A 194 11.20 2.88 -18.11
N THR A 195 11.61 1.60 -18.12
CA THR A 195 12.87 1.17 -18.77
C THR A 195 12.94 1.68 -20.20
N LYS A 196 11.86 1.56 -20.97
CA LYS A 196 11.80 2.03 -22.37
C LYS A 196 12.01 3.53 -22.47
N TYR A 197 11.35 4.31 -21.61
CA TYR A 197 11.49 5.76 -21.58
C TYR A 197 12.89 6.20 -21.13
N LEU A 198 13.48 5.53 -20.15
CA LEU A 198 14.85 5.81 -19.71
C LEU A 198 15.89 5.46 -20.79
N GLU A 199 15.69 4.37 -21.53
CA GLU A 199 16.55 4.00 -22.66
C GLU A 199 16.43 5.02 -23.81
N ASP A 200 15.22 5.54 -24.08
CA ASP A 200 14.98 6.60 -25.06
C ASP A 200 15.66 7.91 -24.65
N GLU A 201 15.79 8.20 -23.35
CA GLU A 201 16.56 9.32 -22.80
C GLU A 201 18.10 9.07 -22.84
N GLY A 202 18.53 7.89 -23.27
CA GLY A 202 19.94 7.54 -23.48
C GLY A 202 20.62 6.87 -22.29
N TYR A 203 19.88 6.38 -21.31
CA TYR A 203 20.42 5.64 -20.18
C TYR A 203 20.60 4.15 -20.50
N THR A 204 21.54 3.52 -19.81
CA THR A 204 21.59 2.07 -19.66
C THR A 204 20.84 1.71 -18.37
N VAL A 205 19.83 0.85 -18.48
CA VAL A 205 18.98 0.48 -17.35
C VAL A 205 19.30 -0.93 -16.89
N LYS A 206 19.32 -1.14 -15.58
CA LYS A 206 19.47 -2.46 -14.98
C LYS A 206 18.54 -2.62 -13.78
N GLU A 207 17.82 -3.72 -13.76
CA GLU A 207 16.91 -4.10 -12.67
C GLU A 207 17.65 -4.81 -11.53
N TYR A 208 17.25 -4.49 -10.30
CA TYR A 208 17.70 -5.09 -9.06
C TYR A 208 16.48 -5.44 -8.22
N THR A 209 16.18 -6.72 -8.12
CA THR A 209 14.94 -7.16 -7.48
C THR A 209 15.22 -7.86 -6.15
N PHE A 210 14.32 -7.63 -5.21
CA PHE A 210 14.20 -8.40 -3.97
C PHE A 210 12.85 -9.12 -3.95
N SER A 211 12.71 -10.14 -3.11
CA SER A 211 11.46 -10.89 -2.97
C SER A 211 10.66 -10.51 -1.72
N ASP A 212 11.35 -10.01 -0.71
CA ASP A 212 10.79 -9.56 0.56
C ASP A 212 11.70 -8.51 1.22
N SER A 213 11.26 -7.94 2.35
CA SER A 213 11.95 -6.86 3.05
C SER A 213 13.34 -7.22 3.60
N ASN A 214 13.67 -8.50 3.77
CA ASN A 214 14.95 -8.92 4.34
C ASN A 214 16.13 -8.67 3.40
N ASP A 215 15.90 -8.71 2.09
CA ASP A 215 16.94 -8.56 1.08
C ASP A 215 17.12 -7.11 0.59
N VAL A 216 16.22 -6.18 0.99
CA VAL A 216 16.18 -4.79 0.50
C VAL A 216 17.52 -4.09 0.63
N ALA A 217 18.16 -4.14 1.80
CA ALA A 217 19.44 -3.45 2.02
C ALA A 217 20.58 -4.00 1.13
N ALA A 218 20.67 -5.33 0.96
CA ALA A 218 21.70 -5.96 0.14
C ALA A 218 21.50 -5.68 -1.35
N VAL A 219 20.24 -5.67 -1.82
CA VAL A 219 19.88 -5.33 -3.19
C VAL A 219 20.15 -3.86 -3.46
N THR A 220 19.78 -2.96 -2.52
CA THR A 220 20.09 -1.53 -2.61
C THR A 220 21.60 -1.30 -2.72
N GLN A 221 22.43 -1.99 -1.91
CA GLN A 221 23.88 -1.89 -2.01
C GLN A 221 24.37 -2.29 -3.40
N SER A 222 23.87 -3.41 -3.93
CA SER A 222 24.25 -3.91 -5.25
C SER A 222 23.89 -2.93 -6.38
N ALA A 223 22.75 -2.27 -6.27
CA ALA A 223 22.30 -1.25 -7.19
C ALA A 223 23.17 0.00 -7.10
N CYS A 224 23.47 0.48 -5.89
CA CYS A 224 24.33 1.63 -5.64
C CYS A 224 25.76 1.44 -6.17
N ASP A 225 26.31 0.24 -6.06
CA ASP A 225 27.67 -0.07 -6.52
C ASP A 225 27.81 0.00 -8.04
N ALA A 226 26.74 -0.23 -8.78
CA ALA A 226 26.78 -0.39 -10.24
C ALA A 226 26.01 0.70 -11.02
N SER A 227 25.32 1.62 -10.34
CA SER A 227 24.49 2.64 -10.98
C SER A 227 24.95 4.05 -10.60
N ASP A 228 24.65 5.01 -11.45
CA ASP A 228 24.91 6.43 -11.21
C ASP A 228 23.76 7.07 -10.41
N ALA A 229 22.53 6.66 -10.69
CA ALA A 229 21.31 7.01 -9.96
C ALA A 229 20.37 5.80 -9.93
N ILE A 230 19.41 5.86 -9.02
CA ILE A 230 18.42 4.78 -8.75
C ILE A 230 17.02 5.30 -9.05
N TYR A 231 16.18 4.46 -9.60
CA TYR A 231 14.73 4.62 -9.64
C TYR A 231 14.03 3.55 -8.79
N ILE A 232 13.04 3.95 -8.01
CA ILE A 232 12.16 3.04 -7.26
C ILE A 232 10.73 3.36 -7.67
N PRO A 233 9.99 2.42 -8.31
CA PRO A 233 8.59 2.64 -8.67
C PRO A 233 7.69 2.76 -7.43
N THR A 234 6.37 2.89 -7.61
CA THR A 234 5.39 2.77 -6.51
C THR A 234 5.36 1.32 -6.01
N ASP A 235 6.35 0.96 -5.22
CA ASP A 235 6.60 -0.38 -4.66
C ASP A 235 6.26 -0.39 -3.18
N ASN A 236 5.27 -1.18 -2.78
CA ASN A 236 4.76 -1.17 -1.41
C ASN A 236 5.78 -1.72 -0.39
N THR A 237 6.58 -2.71 -0.81
CA THR A 237 7.62 -3.27 0.06
C THR A 237 8.76 -2.27 0.23
N ALA A 238 9.21 -1.61 -0.84
CA ALA A 238 10.21 -0.54 -0.76
C ALA A 238 9.72 0.63 0.08
N ALA A 239 8.47 1.08 -0.10
CA ALA A 239 7.85 2.15 0.69
C ALA A 239 7.81 1.84 2.19
N SER A 240 7.61 0.57 2.56
CA SER A 240 7.67 0.14 3.97
C SER A 240 9.10 0.00 4.53
N CYS A 241 10.13 0.11 3.68
CA CYS A 241 11.54 -0.12 4.02
C CYS A 241 12.45 1.09 3.69
N THR A 242 11.89 2.28 3.53
CA THR A 242 12.63 3.48 3.11
C THR A 242 13.83 3.80 3.99
N GLU A 243 13.74 3.57 5.31
CA GLU A 243 14.86 3.76 6.23
C GLU A 243 16.06 2.84 5.89
N ALA A 244 15.79 1.57 5.60
CA ALA A 244 16.85 0.62 5.23
C ALA A 244 17.49 0.99 3.89
N ILE A 245 16.70 1.45 2.93
CA ILE A 245 17.17 1.93 1.63
C ILE A 245 18.01 3.19 1.82
N ASN A 246 17.53 4.18 2.57
CA ASN A 246 18.23 5.43 2.82
C ASN A 246 19.58 5.21 3.52
N ASN A 247 19.62 4.33 4.50
CA ASN A 247 20.87 3.99 5.21
C ASN A 247 21.97 3.49 4.26
N VAL A 248 21.62 2.81 3.19
CA VAL A 248 22.58 2.32 2.18
C VAL A 248 22.88 3.42 1.15
N ALA A 249 21.85 4.03 0.58
CA ALA A 249 21.99 5.00 -0.52
C ALA A 249 22.75 6.27 -0.08
N SER A 250 22.48 6.78 1.13
CA SER A 250 23.16 7.95 1.69
C SER A 250 24.67 7.69 1.90
N GLN A 251 25.04 6.51 2.41
CA GLN A 251 26.44 6.12 2.58
C GLN A 251 27.16 5.98 1.22
N ALA A 252 26.46 5.44 0.23
CA ALA A 252 26.95 5.30 -1.13
C ALA A 252 26.90 6.63 -1.91
N LYS A 253 26.26 7.67 -1.38
CA LYS A 253 25.99 8.95 -2.02
C LYS A 253 25.30 8.79 -3.39
N LYS A 254 24.31 7.91 -3.46
CA LYS A 254 23.55 7.63 -4.67
C LYS A 254 22.17 8.27 -4.59
N PRO A 255 21.83 9.15 -5.56
CA PRO A 255 20.51 9.75 -5.61
C PRO A 255 19.47 8.72 -6.03
N ILE A 256 18.28 8.82 -5.43
CA ILE A 256 17.13 8.00 -5.76
C ILE A 256 16.02 8.93 -6.27
N PHE A 257 15.49 8.65 -7.47
CA PHE A 257 14.21 9.22 -7.93
C PHE A 257 13.11 8.22 -7.58
N ALA A 258 12.08 8.69 -6.90
CA ALA A 258 11.00 7.84 -6.41
C ALA A 258 9.75 7.93 -7.27
N GLY A 259 9.02 6.83 -7.38
CA GLY A 259 7.74 6.76 -8.08
C GLY A 259 6.59 7.45 -7.33
N GLU A 260 6.75 7.67 -6.01
CA GLU A 260 5.73 8.33 -5.17
C GLU A 260 6.36 9.10 -4.00
N GLU A 261 5.53 9.93 -3.34
CA GLU A 261 5.96 10.91 -2.34
C GLU A 261 6.56 10.26 -1.07
N GLY A 262 5.96 9.21 -0.52
CA GLY A 262 6.44 8.57 0.72
C GLY A 262 7.83 7.95 0.55
N ILE A 263 8.11 7.33 -0.61
CA ILE A 263 9.45 6.84 -0.94
C ILE A 263 10.42 8.02 -1.09
N ALA A 264 10.00 9.10 -1.77
CA ALA A 264 10.82 10.29 -1.93
C ALA A 264 11.15 10.93 -0.57
N LYS A 265 10.16 11.05 0.31
CA LYS A 265 10.31 11.54 1.67
C LYS A 265 11.28 10.69 2.49
N GLY A 266 11.16 9.37 2.39
CA GLY A 266 11.96 8.45 3.20
C GLY A 266 13.38 8.21 2.70
N CYS A 267 13.62 8.22 1.36
CA CYS A 267 14.92 7.88 0.80
C CYS A 267 15.24 8.49 -0.58
N GLY A 268 14.31 9.23 -1.20
CA GLY A 268 14.50 9.80 -2.52
C GLY A 268 14.89 11.26 -2.52
N VAL A 269 15.50 11.73 -3.59
CA VAL A 269 15.78 13.17 -3.81
C VAL A 269 14.57 13.90 -4.37
N ALA A 270 13.79 13.22 -5.22
CA ALA A 270 12.62 13.81 -5.87
C ALA A 270 11.64 12.74 -6.36
N THR A 271 10.46 13.20 -6.72
CA THR A 271 9.38 12.42 -7.35
C THR A 271 8.54 13.31 -8.27
N LEU A 272 7.83 12.69 -9.19
CA LEU A 272 6.63 13.23 -9.83
C LEU A 272 5.46 12.36 -9.39
N SER A 273 4.68 12.83 -8.44
CA SER A 273 3.69 12.03 -7.73
C SER A 273 2.30 12.65 -7.77
N ILE A 274 1.31 11.84 -7.43
CA ILE A 274 -0.07 12.21 -7.18
C ILE A 274 -0.30 12.37 -5.68
N SER A 275 -1.40 13.04 -5.31
CA SER A 275 -1.90 13.03 -3.93
C SER A 275 -2.64 11.73 -3.63
N TYR A 276 -2.09 10.86 -2.80
CA TYR A 276 -2.76 9.63 -2.36
C TYR A 276 -3.99 9.90 -1.49
N TYR A 277 -3.99 11.01 -0.75
CA TYR A 277 -5.19 11.44 -0.03
C TYR A 277 -6.34 11.77 -1.00
N ASP A 278 -6.08 12.57 -2.05
CA ASP A 278 -7.10 12.92 -3.04
C ASP A 278 -7.55 11.69 -3.85
N LEU A 279 -6.63 10.78 -4.15
CA LEU A 279 -6.93 9.50 -4.78
C LEU A 279 -7.93 8.69 -3.94
N GLY A 280 -7.63 8.54 -2.65
CA GLY A 280 -8.52 7.87 -1.70
C GLY A 280 -9.85 8.59 -1.54
N TYR A 281 -9.84 9.93 -1.48
CA TYR A 281 -11.05 10.73 -1.38
C TYR A 281 -11.96 10.53 -2.60
N THR A 282 -11.40 10.54 -3.81
CA THR A 282 -12.11 10.21 -5.05
C THR A 282 -12.72 8.80 -4.98
N THR A 283 -11.96 7.81 -4.51
CA THR A 283 -12.47 6.45 -4.31
C THR A 283 -13.64 6.40 -3.32
N GLY A 284 -13.58 7.23 -2.27
CA GLY A 284 -14.68 7.37 -1.30
C GLY A 284 -15.94 8.03 -1.90
N GLU A 285 -15.78 8.97 -2.82
CA GLU A 285 -16.92 9.53 -3.58
C GLU A 285 -17.55 8.47 -4.48
N MET A 286 -16.74 7.65 -5.16
CA MET A 286 -17.23 6.49 -5.92
C MET A 286 -18.02 5.52 -5.04
N ALA A 287 -17.52 5.25 -3.81
CA ALA A 287 -18.22 4.40 -2.84
C ALA A 287 -19.58 4.98 -2.44
N TYR A 288 -19.67 6.28 -2.22
CA TYR A 288 -20.93 6.95 -1.95
C TYR A 288 -21.94 6.79 -3.11
N ASP A 289 -21.48 6.95 -4.35
CA ASP A 289 -22.31 6.76 -5.53
C ASP A 289 -22.88 5.35 -5.63
N ILE A 290 -22.09 4.34 -5.28
CA ILE A 290 -22.54 2.94 -5.25
C ILE A 290 -23.54 2.71 -4.11
N LEU A 291 -23.17 3.08 -2.88
CA LEU A 291 -23.94 2.75 -1.67
C LEU A 291 -25.25 3.51 -1.56
N VAL A 292 -25.28 4.77 -2.00
CA VAL A 292 -26.42 5.68 -1.81
C VAL A 292 -27.20 5.93 -3.10
N ASN A 293 -26.48 6.21 -4.19
CA ASN A 293 -27.11 6.56 -5.46
C ASN A 293 -27.42 5.32 -6.32
N GLY A 294 -26.94 4.13 -5.91
CA GLY A 294 -27.21 2.88 -6.64
C GLY A 294 -26.54 2.81 -8.01
N LYS A 295 -25.38 3.50 -8.17
CA LYS A 295 -24.62 3.48 -9.42
C LYS A 295 -24.09 2.06 -9.67
N ASP A 296 -24.26 1.59 -10.91
CA ASP A 296 -23.77 0.27 -11.31
C ASP A 296 -22.25 0.30 -11.47
N ILE A 297 -21.56 -0.33 -10.53
CA ILE A 297 -20.10 -0.38 -10.49
C ILE A 297 -19.46 -0.96 -11.74
N SER A 298 -20.16 -1.88 -12.44
CA SER A 298 -19.65 -2.52 -13.64
C SER A 298 -19.47 -1.55 -14.83
N THR A 299 -20.13 -0.40 -14.74
CA THR A 299 -20.09 0.68 -15.77
C THR A 299 -19.26 1.88 -15.36
N MET A 300 -18.67 1.85 -14.15
CA MET A 300 -17.83 2.93 -13.66
C MET A 300 -16.44 2.83 -14.27
N ASP A 301 -15.97 3.92 -14.86
CA ASP A 301 -14.59 4.05 -15.33
C ASP A 301 -13.62 4.01 -14.15
N ILE A 302 -12.39 3.57 -14.40
CA ILE A 302 -11.29 3.77 -13.48
C ILE A 302 -10.90 5.25 -13.51
N GLU A 303 -10.91 5.88 -12.35
CA GLU A 303 -10.56 7.30 -12.20
C GLU A 303 -9.08 7.45 -11.79
N SER A 304 -8.51 8.63 -12.00
CA SER A 304 -7.14 8.97 -11.58
C SER A 304 -7.17 10.19 -10.66
N ALA A 305 -6.11 10.38 -9.88
CA ALA A 305 -5.93 11.63 -9.16
C ALA A 305 -5.88 12.82 -10.12
N PRO A 306 -6.46 13.98 -9.77
CA PRO A 306 -6.65 15.09 -10.70
C PRO A 306 -5.33 15.75 -11.13
N ASN A 307 -4.28 15.68 -10.32
CA ASN A 307 -3.04 16.40 -10.53
C ASN A 307 -1.82 15.54 -10.22
N VAL A 308 -0.72 15.81 -10.92
CA VAL A 308 0.63 15.34 -10.59
C VAL A 308 1.49 16.53 -10.19
N THR A 309 2.35 16.36 -9.21
CA THR A 309 3.23 17.41 -8.67
C THR A 309 4.66 16.93 -8.65
N LYS A 310 5.59 17.78 -9.14
CA LYS A 310 7.02 17.58 -8.96
C LYS A 310 7.38 17.96 -7.53
N MET A 311 7.93 17.02 -6.77
CA MET A 311 8.29 17.23 -5.38
C MET A 311 9.73 16.79 -5.11
N TYR A 312 10.36 17.38 -4.09
CA TYR A 312 11.72 17.03 -3.72
C TYR A 312 11.94 17.01 -2.21
N ASN A 313 12.85 16.14 -1.79
CA ASN A 313 13.32 16.06 -0.41
C ASN A 313 14.51 17.00 -0.22
N LYS A 314 14.25 18.13 0.43
CA LYS A 314 15.26 19.16 0.62
C LYS A 314 16.47 18.65 1.39
N THR A 315 16.27 17.87 2.43
CA THR A 315 17.35 17.36 3.28
C THR A 315 18.29 16.45 2.50
N ILE A 316 17.75 15.48 1.76
CA ILE A 316 18.57 14.54 0.96
C ILE A 316 19.25 15.27 -0.22
N CYS A 317 18.56 16.23 -0.86
CA CYS A 317 19.15 17.06 -1.90
C CYS A 317 20.35 17.88 -1.39
N ASP A 318 20.22 18.51 -0.22
CA ASP A 318 21.29 19.28 0.41
C ASP A 318 22.51 18.38 0.75
N GLU A 319 22.26 17.18 1.29
CA GLU A 319 23.32 16.21 1.63
C GLU A 319 24.11 15.71 0.39
N LEU A 320 23.42 15.53 -0.73
CA LEU A 320 24.00 15.06 -1.98
C LEU A 320 24.51 16.20 -2.89
N GLY A 321 24.22 17.46 -2.53
CA GLY A 321 24.58 18.64 -3.32
C GLY A 321 23.80 18.74 -4.63
N ILE A 322 22.56 18.23 -4.66
CA ILE A 322 21.67 18.27 -5.81
C ILE A 322 20.85 19.54 -5.78
N THR A 323 20.88 20.29 -6.88
CA THR A 323 20.00 21.45 -7.08
C THR A 323 18.81 21.03 -7.92
N VAL A 324 17.62 21.27 -7.41
CA VAL A 324 16.37 21.00 -8.15
C VAL A 324 15.88 22.28 -8.83
N PRO A 325 15.19 22.19 -9.98
CA PRO A 325 14.51 23.31 -10.62
C PRO A 325 13.47 23.98 -9.75
N ASP A 326 13.11 25.23 -10.06
CA ASP A 326 12.18 26.05 -9.28
C ASP A 326 10.72 25.56 -9.31
N ASP A 327 10.37 24.66 -10.24
CA ASP A 327 9.05 24.06 -10.39
C ASP A 327 8.84 22.81 -9.54
N TYR A 328 9.81 22.46 -8.69
CA TYR A 328 9.66 21.41 -7.69
C TYR A 328 9.21 21.99 -6.33
N GLU A 329 8.23 21.37 -5.72
CA GLU A 329 7.74 21.70 -4.38
C GLU A 329 8.48 20.87 -3.31
N ALA A 330 8.87 21.52 -2.21
CA ALA A 330 9.50 20.78 -1.12
C ALA A 330 8.48 19.86 -0.42
N ILE A 331 8.84 18.60 -0.22
CA ILE A 331 8.06 17.67 0.60
C ILE A 331 8.05 18.18 2.04
N GLU A 332 6.87 18.26 2.66
CA GLU A 332 6.74 18.63 4.07
C GLU A 332 7.34 17.55 4.99
N GLU A 333 8.09 18.00 6.03
CA GLU A 333 8.76 17.11 7.00
C GLU A 333 7.78 16.38 7.93
#